data_efb3edcf60fc302b3031e030e8181cfa
#
_entry.id   efb3edcf60fc302b3031e030e8181cfa
#
_cell.length_a   1.000
_cell.length_b   1.000
_cell.length_c   1.000
_cell.angle_alpha   90.00
_cell.angle_beta   90.00
_cell.angle_gamma   90.00
#
_symmetry.space_group_name_H-M   'P 1'
#
loop_
_entity.id
_entity.type
_entity.pdbx_description
1 polymer ?
#
loop_
_entity_poly.entity_id
_entity_poly.type
_entity_poly.pdbx_seq_one_letter_code
_entity_poly.pdbx_strand_id
1 'polypeptide(L)'
;TIKYISITTSANFGNMVSMALATPLLPFLPLAAKQILFNNFLSDLPSMAISTDAVDAEAVDRPQRWDLAAIRRFMVLFGLVSSVFDLVTFALLVLVFHADEATFQTMWFTISLLTELVVVLVLRTRRPAFRSRPSRLLLWSTVVVVALAFLLPYVEPLAAVFGFVPLSAGEVVAIVAIIVGYVAANELAKTWFYRRRMPRRPRR
;
A
#
# COMPACT_ATOMS: atom_id res chain seq x y z
N THR A 1 6.72 -3.92 -16.74
CA THR A 1 7.82 -3.18 -16.08
C THR A 1 7.39 -1.80 -15.61
N ILE A 2 6.83 -0.91 -16.45
CA ILE A 2 6.45 0.47 -16.06
C ILE A 2 5.42 0.48 -14.92
N LYS A 3 4.39 -0.38 -14.97
CA LYS A 3 3.41 -0.52 -13.89
C LYS A 3 4.09 -0.88 -12.57
N TYR A 4 4.93 -1.91 -12.58
CA TYR A 4 5.67 -2.36 -11.41
C TYR A 4 6.50 -1.22 -10.80
N ILE A 5 7.35 -0.57 -11.61
CA ILE A 5 8.20 0.54 -11.16
C ILE A 5 7.35 1.66 -10.55
N SER A 6 6.29 2.10 -11.24
CA SER A 6 5.44 3.19 -10.75
C SER A 6 4.77 2.87 -9.42
N ILE A 7 4.27 1.65 -9.24
CA ILE A 7 3.58 1.20 -8.05
C ILE A 7 4.56 1.05 -6.88
N THR A 8 5.66 0.30 -7.09
CA THR A 8 6.66 0.04 -6.05
C THR A 8 7.35 1.31 -5.57
N THR A 9 7.77 2.19 -6.51
CA THR A 9 8.38 3.47 -6.12
C THR A 9 7.40 4.38 -5.39
N SER A 10 6.11 4.34 -5.72
CA SER A 10 5.07 5.12 -5.04
C SER A 10 4.86 4.65 -3.60
N ALA A 11 4.77 3.33 -3.37
CA ALA A 11 4.61 2.74 -2.04
C ALA A 11 5.84 3.04 -1.17
N ASN A 12 7.05 2.76 -1.67
CA ASN A 12 8.29 3.02 -0.95
C ASN A 12 8.48 4.51 -0.62
N PHE A 13 8.15 5.42 -1.56
CA PHE A 13 8.22 6.85 -1.30
C PHE A 13 7.26 7.27 -0.19
N GLY A 14 6.02 6.75 -0.17
CA GLY A 14 5.05 6.98 0.89
C GLY A 14 5.58 6.54 2.25
N ASN A 15 6.04 5.30 2.36
CA ASN A 15 6.60 4.75 3.60
C ASN A 15 7.82 5.54 4.11
N MET A 16 8.74 5.94 3.22
CA MET A 16 9.90 6.76 3.59
C MET A 16 9.49 8.14 4.13
N VAL A 17 8.52 8.80 3.49
CA VAL A 17 8.01 10.10 3.95
C VAL A 17 7.33 9.95 5.31
N SER A 18 6.49 8.92 5.49
CA SER A 18 5.79 8.63 6.75
C SER A 18 6.78 8.38 7.89
N MET A 19 7.81 7.54 7.65
CA MET A 19 8.89 7.28 8.62
C MET A 19 9.63 8.55 8.99
N ALA A 20 10.02 9.35 8.01
CA ALA A 20 10.78 10.58 8.24
C ALA A 20 9.98 11.62 9.05
N LEU A 21 8.67 11.67 8.86
CA LEU A 21 7.79 12.58 9.61
C LEU A 21 7.47 12.03 11.01
N ALA A 22 7.35 10.72 11.17
CA ALA A 22 7.00 10.10 12.46
C ALA A 22 8.19 10.05 13.43
N THR A 23 9.40 9.79 12.93
CA THR A 23 10.60 9.61 13.78
C THR A 23 10.85 10.76 14.77
N PRO A 24 10.75 12.03 14.41
CA PRO A 24 10.92 13.13 15.39
C PRO A 24 9.75 13.31 16.36
N LEU A 25 8.57 12.72 16.06
CA LEU A 25 7.35 12.88 16.83
C LEU A 25 7.12 11.76 17.84
N LEU A 26 7.74 10.60 17.63
CA LEU A 26 7.58 9.43 18.47
C LEU A 26 8.83 9.18 19.32
N PRO A 27 8.68 8.70 20.57
CA PRO A 27 9.81 8.36 21.43
C PRO A 27 10.51 7.05 21.05
N PHE A 28 10.00 6.34 20.04
CA PHE A 28 10.51 5.07 19.51
C PHE A 28 10.46 5.06 17.99
N LEU A 29 11.13 4.09 17.37
CA LEU A 29 11.06 3.89 15.91
C LEU A 29 9.70 3.32 15.52
N PRO A 30 9.00 3.93 14.55
CA PRO A 30 7.69 3.46 14.09
C PRO A 30 7.69 2.00 13.62
N LEU A 31 8.79 1.53 13.02
CA LEU A 31 9.08 0.13 12.72
C LEU A 31 10.54 -0.17 13.01
N ALA A 32 10.81 -1.36 13.55
CA ALA A 32 12.15 -1.89 13.67
C ALA A 32 12.72 -2.28 12.29
N ALA A 33 14.03 -2.21 12.11
CA ALA A 33 14.69 -2.54 10.83
C ALA A 33 14.32 -3.94 10.30
N LYS A 34 14.22 -4.94 11.19
CA LYS A 34 13.80 -6.31 10.83
C LYS A 34 12.34 -6.36 10.33
N GLN A 35 11.46 -5.54 10.88
CA GLN A 35 10.06 -5.43 10.46
C GLN A 35 9.96 -4.76 9.09
N ILE A 36 10.76 -3.71 8.82
CA ILE A 36 10.81 -3.04 7.51
C ILE A 36 11.26 -4.03 6.43
N LEU A 37 12.33 -4.77 6.67
CA LEU A 37 12.82 -5.76 5.70
C LEU A 37 11.80 -6.85 5.44
N PHE A 38 11.12 -7.31 6.48
CA PHE A 38 10.10 -8.34 6.37
C PHE A 38 8.85 -7.84 5.65
N ASN A 39 8.43 -6.60 5.91
CA ASN A 39 7.32 -5.93 5.20
C ASN A 39 7.61 -5.88 3.70
N ASN A 40 8.79 -5.38 3.33
CA ASN A 40 9.20 -5.30 1.92
C ASN A 40 9.26 -6.70 1.26
N PHE A 41 9.80 -7.70 1.96
CA PHE A 41 9.85 -9.07 1.46
C PHE A 41 8.44 -9.63 1.18
N LEU A 42 7.48 -9.42 2.09
CA LEU A 42 6.11 -9.89 1.92
C LEU A 42 5.38 -9.15 0.80
N SER A 43 5.54 -7.84 0.70
CA SER A 43 4.88 -7.01 -0.33
C SER A 43 5.48 -7.22 -1.73
N ASP A 44 6.74 -7.63 -1.83
CA ASP A 44 7.38 -7.94 -3.10
C ASP A 44 6.76 -9.16 -3.79
N LEU A 45 6.23 -10.13 -3.05
CA LEU A 45 5.62 -11.33 -3.62
C LEU A 45 4.45 -11.00 -4.56
N PRO A 46 3.40 -10.25 -4.14
CA PRO A 46 2.33 -9.82 -5.04
C PRO A 46 2.81 -8.81 -6.08
N SER A 47 3.78 -7.96 -5.73
CA SER A 47 4.32 -6.95 -6.65
C SER A 47 5.00 -7.60 -7.87
N MET A 48 5.75 -8.68 -7.68
CA MET A 48 6.32 -9.46 -8.77
C MET A 48 5.24 -10.15 -9.61
N ALA A 49 4.14 -10.60 -8.97
CA ALA A 49 3.03 -11.24 -9.66
C ALA A 49 2.28 -10.30 -10.63
N ILE A 50 2.48 -8.97 -10.55
CA ILE A 50 1.98 -8.00 -11.55
C ILE A 50 2.47 -8.35 -12.97
N SER A 51 3.64 -8.97 -13.09
CA SER A 51 4.18 -9.38 -14.40
C SER A 51 3.27 -10.36 -15.14
N THR A 52 2.46 -11.12 -14.41
CA THR A 52 1.48 -12.08 -14.93
C THR A 52 0.09 -11.50 -15.12
N ASP A 53 -0.11 -10.23 -14.71
CA ASP A 53 -1.42 -9.58 -14.77
C ASP A 53 -1.79 -9.19 -16.20
N ALA A 54 -3.09 -9.28 -16.51
CA ALA A 54 -3.60 -8.92 -17.83
C ALA A 54 -3.34 -7.43 -18.12
N VAL A 55 -2.86 -7.14 -19.31
CA VAL A 55 -2.69 -5.76 -19.77
C VAL A 55 -4.05 -5.24 -20.21
N ASP A 56 -4.48 -4.09 -19.68
CA ASP A 56 -5.70 -3.43 -20.17
C ASP A 56 -5.56 -3.14 -21.67
N ALA A 57 -6.58 -3.48 -22.48
CA ALA A 57 -6.56 -3.29 -23.93
C ALA A 57 -6.14 -1.86 -24.34
N GLU A 58 -6.57 -0.87 -23.56
CA GLU A 58 -6.22 0.55 -23.77
C GLU A 58 -4.72 0.86 -23.60
N ALA A 59 -3.97 -0.01 -22.91
CA ALA A 59 -2.53 0.16 -22.71
C ALA A 59 -1.70 -0.44 -23.85
N VAL A 60 -2.31 -1.28 -24.70
CA VAL A 60 -1.66 -1.96 -25.84
C VAL A 60 -1.86 -1.19 -27.15
N ASP A 61 -2.91 -0.35 -27.22
CA ASP A 61 -3.27 0.38 -28.45
C ASP A 61 -2.20 1.35 -28.97
N ARG A 62 -1.26 1.75 -28.13
CA ARG A 62 -0.14 2.64 -28.51
C ARG A 62 1.14 2.27 -27.79
N PRO A 63 2.31 2.30 -28.49
CA PRO A 63 3.61 2.14 -27.84
C PRO A 63 3.79 3.17 -26.73
N GLN A 64 3.99 2.71 -25.50
CA GLN A 64 4.23 3.60 -24.37
C GLN A 64 5.71 3.95 -24.31
N ARG A 65 6.04 5.24 -24.44
CA ARG A 65 7.39 5.75 -24.20
C ARG A 65 7.63 5.86 -22.68
N TRP A 66 8.86 5.65 -22.28
CA TRP A 66 9.30 5.94 -20.91
C TRP A 66 9.16 7.45 -20.65
N ASP A 67 8.25 7.82 -19.79
CA ASP A 67 8.04 9.19 -19.32
C ASP A 67 8.36 9.27 -17.83
N LEU A 68 9.62 9.60 -17.53
CA LEU A 68 10.10 9.75 -16.15
C LEU A 68 9.33 10.83 -15.38
N ALA A 69 8.92 11.90 -16.05
CA ALA A 69 8.13 12.95 -15.43
C ALA A 69 6.74 12.43 -15.01
N ALA A 70 6.17 11.53 -15.81
CA ALA A 70 4.94 10.86 -15.50
C ALA A 70 5.07 9.91 -14.31
N ILE A 71 6.11 9.10 -14.27
CA ILE A 71 6.41 8.18 -13.16
C ILE A 71 6.63 8.99 -11.89
N ARG A 72 7.40 10.06 -11.92
CA ARG A 72 7.63 10.95 -10.77
C ARG A 72 6.34 11.57 -10.25
N ARG A 73 5.46 12.08 -11.11
CA ARG A 73 4.17 12.64 -10.71
C ARG A 73 3.27 11.59 -10.07
N PHE A 74 3.26 10.39 -10.62
CA PHE A 74 2.53 9.26 -10.08
C PHE A 74 3.06 8.89 -8.68
N MET A 75 4.38 8.71 -8.55
CA MET A 75 5.05 8.43 -7.30
C MET A 75 4.73 9.46 -6.20
N VAL A 76 4.87 10.76 -6.52
CA VAL A 76 4.61 11.83 -5.54
C VAL A 76 3.13 11.86 -5.16
N LEU A 77 2.20 11.77 -6.11
CA LEU A 77 0.76 11.83 -5.80
C LEU A 77 0.33 10.67 -4.91
N PHE A 78 0.59 9.44 -5.34
CA PHE A 78 0.12 8.26 -4.61
C PHE A 78 0.93 7.99 -3.34
N GLY A 79 2.21 8.34 -3.33
CA GLY A 79 3.03 8.31 -2.12
C GLY A 79 2.55 9.30 -1.07
N LEU A 80 2.19 10.54 -1.45
CA LEU A 80 1.61 11.50 -0.51
C LEU A 80 0.23 11.07 0.00
N VAL A 81 -0.60 10.47 -0.85
CA VAL A 81 -1.88 9.86 -0.39
C VAL A 81 -1.59 8.81 0.68
N SER A 82 -0.62 7.92 0.46
CA SER A 82 -0.20 6.93 1.45
C SER A 82 0.26 7.58 2.74
N SER A 83 1.17 8.56 2.66
CA SER A 83 1.70 9.25 3.83
C SER A 83 0.62 9.96 4.66
N VAL A 84 -0.41 10.53 4.04
CA VAL A 84 -1.54 11.12 4.76
C VAL A 84 -2.28 10.06 5.57
N PHE A 85 -2.51 8.87 4.99
CA PHE A 85 -3.15 7.76 5.71
C PHE A 85 -2.28 7.22 6.83
N ASP A 86 -0.95 7.14 6.64
CA ASP A 86 -0.03 6.73 7.70
C ASP A 86 -0.06 7.74 8.87
N LEU A 87 -0.04 9.04 8.58
CA LEU A 87 -0.12 10.07 9.63
C LEU A 87 -1.46 10.03 10.39
N VAL A 88 -2.58 9.79 9.68
CA VAL A 88 -3.89 9.56 10.33
C VAL A 88 -3.84 8.30 11.20
N THR A 89 -3.22 7.24 10.71
CA THR A 89 -3.00 6.02 11.48
C THR A 89 -2.17 6.28 12.73
N PHE A 90 -1.06 6.99 12.63
CA PHE A 90 -0.21 7.33 13.77
C PHE A 90 -0.98 8.15 14.82
N ALA A 91 -1.74 9.15 14.37
CA ALA A 91 -2.59 9.93 15.26
C ALA A 91 -3.63 9.05 15.98
N LEU A 92 -4.27 8.11 15.26
CA LEU A 92 -5.22 7.16 15.83
C LEU A 92 -4.55 6.26 16.88
N LEU A 93 -3.37 5.69 16.56
CA LEU A 93 -2.64 4.80 17.45
C LEU A 93 -2.21 5.50 18.74
N VAL A 94 -1.71 6.73 18.63
CA VAL A 94 -1.22 7.48 19.79
C VAL A 94 -2.37 8.09 20.62
N LEU A 95 -3.35 8.73 19.95
CA LEU A 95 -4.35 9.55 20.63
C LEU A 95 -5.60 8.77 21.06
N VAL A 96 -5.95 7.69 20.33
CA VAL A 96 -7.17 6.92 20.61
C VAL A 96 -6.85 5.61 21.28
N PHE A 97 -5.91 4.85 20.74
CA PHE A 97 -5.54 3.54 21.30
C PHE A 97 -4.50 3.63 22.40
N HIS A 98 -3.82 4.77 22.56
CA HIS A 98 -2.70 4.92 23.52
C HIS A 98 -1.71 3.75 23.43
N ALA A 99 -1.44 3.33 22.17
CA ALA A 99 -0.68 2.16 21.87
C ALA A 99 0.76 2.28 22.40
N ASP A 100 1.22 1.24 23.08
CA ASP A 100 2.63 1.07 23.40
C ASP A 100 3.46 0.77 22.13
N GLU A 101 4.77 0.75 22.25
CA GLU A 101 5.68 0.56 21.11
C GLU A 101 5.37 -0.73 20.35
N ALA A 102 5.15 -1.86 21.05
CA ALA A 102 4.92 -3.16 20.42
C ALA A 102 3.58 -3.20 19.66
N THR A 103 2.51 -2.68 20.27
CA THR A 103 1.19 -2.56 19.63
C THR A 103 1.24 -1.61 18.43
N PHE A 104 1.89 -0.45 18.59
CA PHE A 104 2.07 0.51 17.51
C PHE A 104 2.77 -0.11 16.31
N GLN A 105 3.93 -0.76 16.55
CA GLN A 105 4.72 -1.41 15.50
C GLN A 105 3.94 -2.55 14.82
N THR A 106 3.19 -3.36 15.59
CA THR A 106 2.38 -4.45 15.05
C THR A 106 1.26 -3.93 14.17
N MET A 107 0.51 -2.93 14.65
CA MET A 107 -0.59 -2.35 13.89
C MET A 107 -0.08 -1.64 12.64
N TRP A 108 0.97 -0.83 12.75
CA TRP A 108 1.48 -0.13 11.57
C TRP A 108 2.15 -1.07 10.57
N PHE A 109 2.86 -2.10 11.01
CA PHE A 109 3.35 -3.17 10.13
C PHE A 109 2.21 -3.78 9.32
N THR A 110 1.12 -4.16 9.99
CA THR A 110 -0.05 -4.74 9.34
C THR A 110 -0.70 -3.77 8.36
N ILE A 111 -0.94 -2.52 8.77
CA ILE A 111 -1.55 -1.49 7.92
C ILE A 111 -0.64 -1.17 6.72
N SER A 112 0.66 -0.96 6.93
CA SER A 112 1.61 -0.68 5.87
C SER A 112 1.64 -1.81 4.83
N LEU A 113 1.72 -3.06 5.27
CA LEU A 113 1.67 -4.21 4.39
C LEU A 113 0.37 -4.26 3.58
N LEU A 114 -0.78 -4.09 4.24
CA LEU A 114 -2.09 -4.11 3.56
C LEU A 114 -2.28 -2.94 2.60
N THR A 115 -1.79 -1.73 2.94
CA THR A 115 -1.87 -0.57 2.04
C THR A 115 -0.99 -0.77 0.80
N GLU A 116 0.18 -1.38 0.91
CA GLU A 116 1.00 -1.75 -0.24
C GLU A 116 0.28 -2.75 -1.16
N LEU A 117 -0.39 -3.77 -0.60
CA LEU A 117 -1.19 -4.72 -1.38
C LEU A 117 -2.37 -4.02 -2.09
N VAL A 118 -3.03 -3.07 -1.40
CA VAL A 118 -4.09 -2.24 -2.00
C VAL A 118 -3.56 -1.43 -3.17
N VAL A 119 -2.41 -0.78 -3.02
CA VAL A 119 -1.77 0.01 -4.09
C VAL A 119 -1.51 -0.89 -5.31
N VAL A 120 -0.98 -2.10 -5.10
CA VAL A 120 -0.77 -3.08 -6.16
C VAL A 120 -2.08 -3.39 -6.89
N LEU A 121 -3.15 -3.73 -6.15
CA LEU A 121 -4.43 -4.13 -6.73
C LEU A 121 -5.20 -2.99 -7.38
N VAL A 122 -5.15 -1.79 -6.80
CA VAL A 122 -5.91 -0.62 -7.29
C VAL A 122 -5.21 0.05 -8.46
N LEU A 123 -3.88 0.25 -8.36
CA LEU A 123 -3.14 1.03 -9.35
C LEU A 123 -2.65 0.21 -10.56
N ARG A 124 -2.77 -1.13 -10.53
CA ARG A 124 -2.44 -1.99 -11.68
C ARG A 124 -3.29 -1.70 -12.92
N THR A 125 -4.49 -1.17 -12.75
CA THR A 125 -5.45 -0.88 -13.83
C THR A 125 -5.90 0.58 -13.82
N ARG A 126 -6.18 1.14 -15.00
CA ARG A 126 -6.79 2.47 -15.13
C ARG A 126 -8.28 2.47 -14.84
N ARG A 127 -8.93 1.31 -14.96
CA ARG A 127 -10.35 1.11 -14.64
C ARG A 127 -10.55 1.00 -13.12
N PRO A 128 -11.77 1.16 -12.60
CA PRO A 128 -12.08 0.81 -11.22
C PRO A 128 -11.60 -0.62 -10.91
N ALA A 129 -10.91 -0.82 -9.79
CA ALA A 129 -10.24 -2.10 -9.48
C ALA A 129 -11.21 -3.29 -9.51
N PHE A 130 -12.45 -3.10 -9.04
CA PHE A 130 -13.50 -4.11 -9.04
C PHE A 130 -14.03 -4.50 -10.43
N ARG A 131 -13.73 -3.71 -11.49
CA ARG A 131 -14.07 -4.02 -12.88
C ARG A 131 -12.96 -4.69 -13.68
N SER A 132 -11.79 -4.87 -13.09
CA SER A 132 -10.64 -5.50 -13.72
C SER A 132 -10.19 -6.70 -12.89
N ARG A 133 -10.28 -7.90 -13.46
CA ARG A 133 -9.90 -9.14 -12.76
C ARG A 133 -8.38 -9.26 -12.69
N PRO A 134 -7.79 -9.41 -11.50
CA PRO A 134 -6.36 -9.69 -11.36
C PRO A 134 -6.03 -11.10 -11.89
N SER A 135 -4.77 -11.32 -12.22
CA SER A 135 -4.28 -12.67 -12.53
C SER A 135 -4.46 -13.59 -11.31
N ARG A 136 -4.58 -14.89 -11.56
CA ARG A 136 -4.72 -15.86 -10.44
C ARG A 136 -3.54 -15.82 -9.49
N LEU A 137 -2.32 -15.66 -10.03
CA LEU A 137 -1.11 -15.59 -9.21
C LEU A 137 -1.13 -14.33 -8.32
N LEU A 138 -1.46 -13.17 -8.89
CA LEU A 138 -1.57 -11.91 -8.13
C LEU A 138 -2.64 -12.01 -7.03
N LEU A 139 -3.81 -12.59 -7.35
CA LEU A 139 -4.87 -12.74 -6.37
C LEU A 139 -4.46 -13.66 -5.22
N TRP A 140 -3.95 -14.85 -5.51
CA TRP A 140 -3.58 -15.82 -4.47
C TRP A 140 -2.38 -15.35 -3.65
N SER A 141 -1.35 -14.76 -4.26
CA SER A 141 -0.24 -14.18 -3.50
C SER A 141 -0.70 -13.08 -2.56
N THR A 142 -1.62 -12.21 -3.01
CA THR A 142 -2.21 -11.18 -2.15
C THR A 142 -3.01 -11.79 -1.00
N VAL A 143 -3.87 -12.78 -1.25
CA VAL A 143 -4.67 -13.45 -0.20
C VAL A 143 -3.76 -14.11 0.83
N VAL A 144 -2.70 -14.79 0.39
CA VAL A 144 -1.72 -15.42 1.30
C VAL A 144 -1.03 -14.37 2.17
N VAL A 145 -0.57 -13.27 1.58
CA VAL A 145 0.12 -12.21 2.34
C VAL A 145 -0.84 -11.50 3.29
N VAL A 146 -2.10 -11.25 2.91
CA VAL A 146 -3.13 -10.71 3.82
C VAL A 146 -3.36 -11.66 5.00
N ALA A 147 -3.49 -12.96 4.74
CA ALA A 147 -3.66 -13.96 5.81
C ALA A 147 -2.44 -13.98 6.74
N LEU A 148 -1.23 -13.93 6.18
CA LEU A 148 0.01 -13.85 6.98
C LEU A 148 0.03 -12.57 7.82
N ALA A 149 -0.32 -11.40 7.29
CA ALA A 149 -0.32 -10.14 8.02
C ALA A 149 -1.16 -10.20 9.30
N PHE A 150 -2.32 -10.88 9.26
CA PHE A 150 -3.18 -11.05 10.42
C PHE A 150 -2.78 -12.23 11.33
N LEU A 151 -2.13 -13.26 10.79
CA LEU A 151 -1.75 -14.43 11.58
C LEU A 151 -0.42 -14.26 12.31
N LEU A 152 0.52 -13.50 11.76
CA LEU A 152 1.87 -13.33 12.29
C LEU A 152 1.90 -12.93 13.79
N PRO A 153 1.07 -11.99 14.27
CA PRO A 153 1.05 -11.61 15.67
C PRO A 153 0.63 -12.74 16.65
N TYR A 154 0.00 -13.79 16.14
CA TYR A 154 -0.51 -14.91 16.95
C TYR A 154 0.38 -16.17 16.85
N VAL A 155 1.40 -16.18 16.00
CA VAL A 155 2.35 -17.30 15.86
C VAL A 155 3.57 -17.01 16.72
N GLU A 156 3.58 -17.53 17.96
CA GLU A 156 4.60 -17.21 18.98
C GLU A 156 6.05 -17.16 18.50
N PRO A 157 6.60 -18.14 17.76
CA PRO A 157 7.98 -18.06 17.33
C PRO A 157 8.28 -16.86 16.43
N LEU A 158 7.36 -16.52 15.52
CA LEU A 158 7.52 -15.39 14.59
C LEU A 158 7.22 -14.06 15.28
N ALA A 159 6.17 -14.03 16.12
CA ALA A 159 5.84 -12.84 16.91
C ALA A 159 7.02 -12.44 17.82
N ALA A 160 7.65 -13.38 18.50
CA ALA A 160 8.82 -13.13 19.34
C ALA A 160 10.02 -12.60 18.54
N VAL A 161 10.31 -13.18 17.37
CA VAL A 161 11.42 -12.74 16.50
C VAL A 161 11.22 -11.31 16.03
N PHE A 162 10.00 -10.93 15.63
CA PHE A 162 9.71 -9.60 15.08
C PHE A 162 9.24 -8.61 16.14
N GLY A 163 8.91 -9.04 17.34
CA GLY A 163 8.37 -8.18 18.40
C GLY A 163 6.89 -7.83 18.20
N PHE A 164 6.14 -8.70 17.52
CA PHE A 164 4.71 -8.52 17.32
C PHE A 164 3.92 -8.95 18.55
N VAL A 165 2.79 -8.30 18.76
CA VAL A 165 1.83 -8.61 19.83
C VAL A 165 0.45 -8.92 19.26
N PRO A 166 -0.35 -9.81 19.90
CA PRO A 166 -1.71 -10.10 19.46
C PRO A 166 -2.57 -8.83 19.44
N LEU A 167 -3.33 -8.66 18.36
CA LEU A 167 -4.22 -7.52 18.18
C LEU A 167 -5.59 -7.79 18.79
N SER A 168 -6.16 -6.79 19.46
CA SER A 168 -7.53 -6.80 19.94
C SER A 168 -8.54 -6.68 18.79
N ALA A 169 -9.79 -7.07 19.03
CA ALA A 169 -10.86 -6.92 18.04
C ALA A 169 -11.07 -5.46 17.60
N GLY A 170 -10.91 -4.50 18.53
CA GLY A 170 -11.02 -3.06 18.20
C GLY A 170 -9.94 -2.58 17.25
N GLU A 171 -8.70 -3.04 17.45
CA GLU A 171 -7.55 -2.73 16.59
C GLU A 171 -7.73 -3.33 15.19
N VAL A 172 -8.20 -4.58 15.09
CA VAL A 172 -8.51 -5.21 13.81
C VAL A 172 -9.61 -4.45 13.06
N VAL A 173 -10.66 -4.02 13.74
CA VAL A 173 -11.73 -3.20 13.13
C VAL A 173 -11.17 -1.87 12.62
N ALA A 174 -10.29 -1.22 13.40
CA ALA A 174 -9.64 0.03 12.99
C ALA A 174 -8.76 -0.17 11.74
N ILE A 175 -7.96 -1.25 11.70
CA ILE A 175 -7.17 -1.63 10.52
C ILE A 175 -8.07 -1.75 9.30
N VAL A 176 -9.15 -2.51 9.38
CA VAL A 176 -10.08 -2.71 8.26
C VAL A 176 -10.70 -1.39 7.82
N ALA A 177 -11.13 -0.52 8.75
CA ALA A 177 -11.69 0.79 8.42
C ALA A 177 -10.70 1.68 7.69
N ILE A 178 -9.44 1.72 8.13
CA ILE A 178 -8.35 2.47 7.47
C ILE A 178 -8.14 1.94 6.05
N ILE A 179 -8.07 0.62 5.87
CA ILE A 179 -7.86 0.02 4.54
C ILE A 179 -9.01 0.32 3.59
N VAL A 180 -10.26 0.26 4.05
CA VAL A 180 -11.43 0.64 3.23
C VAL A 180 -11.36 2.11 2.80
N GLY A 181 -11.03 3.02 3.72
CA GLY A 181 -10.81 4.43 3.41
C GLY A 181 -9.68 4.64 2.42
N TYR A 182 -8.58 3.90 2.58
CA TYR A 182 -7.42 3.97 1.71
C TYR A 182 -7.73 3.48 0.27
N VAL A 183 -8.50 2.41 0.12
CA VAL A 183 -9.00 1.94 -1.19
C VAL A 183 -9.80 3.04 -1.87
N ALA A 184 -10.76 3.63 -1.16
CA ALA A 184 -11.60 4.71 -1.70
C ALA A 184 -10.77 5.92 -2.13
N ALA A 185 -9.82 6.35 -1.29
CA ALA A 185 -8.95 7.49 -1.60
C ALA A 185 -8.07 7.24 -2.83
N ASN A 186 -7.49 6.03 -2.95
CA ASN A 186 -6.69 5.67 -4.13
C ASN A 186 -7.52 5.58 -5.41
N GLU A 187 -8.75 5.07 -5.36
CA GLU A 187 -9.67 5.07 -6.51
C GLU A 187 -10.04 6.49 -6.95
N LEU A 188 -10.30 7.40 -6.01
CA LEU A 188 -10.57 8.81 -6.30
C LEU A 188 -9.35 9.50 -6.89
N ALA A 189 -8.17 9.35 -6.27
CA ALA A 189 -6.91 9.91 -6.75
C ALA A 189 -6.56 9.40 -8.15
N LYS A 190 -6.75 8.11 -8.42
CA LYS A 190 -6.57 7.47 -9.72
C LYS A 190 -7.47 8.09 -10.78
N THR A 191 -8.77 8.22 -10.47
CA THR A 191 -9.74 8.81 -11.39
C THR A 191 -9.39 10.24 -11.73
N TRP A 192 -8.99 11.04 -10.73
CA TRP A 192 -8.54 12.42 -10.93
C TRP A 192 -7.25 12.51 -11.76
N PHE A 193 -6.25 11.66 -11.47
CA PHE A 193 -4.97 11.63 -12.17
C PHE A 193 -5.13 11.33 -13.67
N TYR A 194 -5.93 10.32 -14.01
CA TYR A 194 -6.14 9.92 -15.39
C TYR A 194 -7.08 10.84 -16.16
N ARG A 195 -8.09 11.47 -15.52
CA ARG A 195 -8.95 12.49 -16.15
C ARG A 195 -8.16 13.69 -16.66
N ARG A 196 -7.15 14.13 -15.93
CA ARG A 196 -6.29 15.25 -16.35
C ARG A 196 -5.35 14.93 -17.51
N ARG A 197 -5.11 13.66 -17.78
CA ARG A 197 -4.20 13.20 -18.85
C ARG A 197 -4.89 12.87 -20.18
N MET A 198 -6.21 12.73 -20.21
CA MET A 198 -6.91 12.56 -21.48
C MET A 198 -7.07 13.93 -22.15
N PRO A 199 -6.40 14.21 -23.29
CA PRO A 199 -6.78 15.34 -24.10
C PRO A 199 -8.25 15.13 -24.48
N ARG A 200 -9.08 16.16 -24.29
CA ARG A 200 -10.46 16.16 -24.79
C ARG A 200 -10.41 15.77 -26.27
N ARG A 201 -11.04 14.65 -26.64
CA ARG A 201 -11.26 14.35 -28.06
C ARG A 201 -11.96 15.57 -28.67
N PRO A 202 -11.42 16.15 -29.76
CA PRO A 202 -12.17 17.16 -30.49
C PRO A 202 -13.50 16.50 -30.88
N ARG A 203 -14.61 17.13 -30.54
CA ARG A 203 -15.94 16.75 -31.07
C ARG A 203 -15.85 16.87 -32.58
N ARG A 204 -15.92 15.74 -33.29
CA ARG A 204 -16.26 15.73 -34.72
C ARG A 204 -17.77 15.88 -34.85
#